data_3ac590ae868f1a6c68d57d8bc710bfa1
#
_entry.id   3ac590ae868f1a6c68d57d8bc710bfa1
#
_cell.length_a   1.000
_cell.length_b   1.000
_cell.length_c   1.000
_cell.angle_alpha   90.00
_cell.angle_beta   90.00
_cell.angle_gamma   90.00
#
_symmetry.space_group_name_H-M   'P 1'
#
loop_
_entity.id
_entity.type
_entity.pdbx_description
1 polymer ?
#
loop_
_entity_poly.entity_id
_entity_poly.type
_entity_poly.pdbx_seq_one_letter_code
_entity_poly.pdbx_strand_id
1 'polypeptide(L)' 'MAADPEKKARAAVREAQARYERDADSVREARREAFADAQATGLSLRQIAEEVGLHHSRVADIINGA' A
#
# COMPACT_ATOMS: atom_id res chain seq x y z
N MET A 1 -22.11 -12.14 1.37
CA MET A 1 -22.02 -10.76 0.91
C MET A 1 -20.61 -10.49 0.37
N ALA A 2 -20.51 -9.97 -0.83
CA ALA A 2 -19.21 -9.73 -1.46
C ALA A 2 -18.49 -8.60 -0.71
N ALA A 3 -17.20 -8.78 -0.48
CA ALA A 3 -16.38 -7.73 0.10
C ALA A 3 -16.18 -6.62 -0.91
N ASP A 4 -16.19 -5.37 -0.44
CA ASP A 4 -15.86 -4.23 -1.26
C ASP A 4 -14.38 -4.31 -1.64
N PRO A 5 -14.03 -4.44 -2.95
CA PRO A 5 -12.63 -4.57 -3.35
C PRO A 5 -11.75 -3.39 -2.92
N GLU A 6 -12.31 -2.17 -2.95
CA GLU A 6 -11.57 -0.99 -2.53
C GLU A 6 -11.26 -1.02 -1.04
N LYS A 7 -12.25 -1.39 -0.23
CA LYS A 7 -12.09 -1.48 1.22
C LYS A 7 -11.04 -2.53 1.58
N LYS A 8 -11.08 -3.66 0.90
CA LYS A 8 -10.11 -4.73 1.10
C LYS A 8 -8.70 -4.28 0.71
N ALA A 9 -8.59 -3.55 -0.39
CA ALA A 9 -7.30 -3.03 -0.84
C ALA A 9 -6.73 -2.02 0.15
N ARG A 10 -7.57 -1.16 0.72
CA ARG A 10 -7.14 -0.20 1.74
C ARG A 10 -6.62 -0.91 2.99
N ALA A 11 -7.31 -1.95 3.42
CA ALA A 11 -6.89 -2.74 4.58
C ALA A 11 -5.54 -3.41 4.32
N ALA A 12 -5.32 -3.93 3.12
CA ALA A 12 -4.05 -4.55 2.75
C ALA A 12 -2.90 -3.55 2.79
N VAL A 13 -3.14 -2.31 2.36
CA VAL A 13 -2.14 -1.24 2.39
C VAL A 13 -1.75 -0.93 3.83
N ARG A 14 -2.73 -0.79 4.74
CA ARG A 14 -2.44 -0.51 6.15
C ARG A 14 -1.63 -1.62 6.79
N GLU A 15 -1.99 -2.86 6.50
CA GLU A 15 -1.28 -4.02 7.05
C GLU A 15 0.16 -4.09 6.56
N ALA A 16 0.39 -3.83 5.28
CA ALA A 16 1.73 -3.84 4.72
C ALA A 16 2.61 -2.78 5.37
N GLN A 17 2.06 -1.59 5.64
CA GLN A 17 2.80 -0.52 6.31
C GLN A 17 3.18 -0.91 7.73
N ALA A 18 2.27 -1.55 8.46
CA ALA A 18 2.53 -1.98 9.82
C ALA A 18 3.66 -3.02 9.87
N ARG A 19 3.69 -3.93 8.91
CA ARG A 19 4.76 -4.91 8.82
C ARG A 19 6.11 -4.27 8.51
N TYR A 20 6.10 -3.28 7.62
CA TYR A 20 7.31 -2.55 7.27
C TYR A 20 7.95 -1.90 8.50
N GLU A 21 7.13 -1.34 9.39
CA GLU A 21 7.63 -0.70 10.60
C GLU A 21 8.29 -1.69 11.56
N ARG A 22 7.92 -2.98 11.49
CA ARG A 22 8.48 -4.01 12.36
C ARG A 22 9.73 -4.68 11.78
N ASP A 23 9.82 -4.75 10.46
CA ASP A 23 10.92 -5.42 9.78
C ASP A 23 11.16 -4.77 8.43
N ALA A 24 12.06 -3.78 8.40
CA ALA A 24 12.30 -2.98 7.21
C ALA A 24 12.92 -3.78 6.05
N ASP A 25 13.66 -4.83 6.34
CA ASP A 25 14.38 -5.55 5.28
C ASP A 25 13.50 -6.58 4.58
N SER A 26 12.83 -7.44 5.34
CA SER A 26 12.10 -8.54 4.74
C SER A 26 10.74 -8.14 4.20
N VAL A 27 10.16 -7.04 4.66
CA VAL A 27 8.81 -6.63 4.25
C VAL A 27 8.78 -5.49 3.25
N ARG A 28 9.93 -4.94 2.87
CA ARG A 28 9.97 -3.85 1.88
C ARG A 28 9.31 -4.28 0.57
N GLU A 29 9.64 -5.46 0.11
CA GLU A 29 9.07 -6.00 -1.12
C GLU A 29 7.58 -6.28 -0.98
N ALA A 30 7.16 -6.81 0.17
CA ALA A 30 5.76 -7.06 0.43
C ALA A 30 4.96 -5.77 0.44
N ARG A 31 5.52 -4.69 0.99
CA ARG A 31 4.88 -3.38 0.98
C ARG A 31 4.71 -2.86 -0.45
N ARG A 32 5.77 -2.96 -1.25
CA ARG A 32 5.71 -2.52 -2.65
C ARG A 32 4.64 -3.28 -3.41
N GLU A 33 4.58 -4.59 -3.24
CA GLU A 33 3.57 -5.43 -3.88
C GLU A 33 2.15 -5.06 -3.45
N ALA A 34 1.96 -4.83 -2.15
CA ALA A 34 0.65 -4.47 -1.64
C ALA A 34 0.18 -3.12 -2.20
N PHE A 35 1.08 -2.15 -2.31
CA PHE A 35 0.74 -0.85 -2.88
C PHE A 35 0.43 -0.97 -4.38
N ALA A 36 1.23 -1.74 -5.11
CA ALA A 36 1.00 -1.97 -6.53
C ALA A 36 -0.33 -2.69 -6.77
N ASP A 37 -0.65 -3.68 -5.94
CA ASP A 37 -1.91 -4.41 -6.04
C ASP A 37 -3.10 -3.49 -5.73
N ALA A 38 -2.96 -2.61 -4.75
CA ALA A 38 -4.01 -1.64 -4.42
C ALA A 38 -4.26 -0.71 -5.60
N GLN A 39 -3.19 -0.24 -6.26
CA GLN A 39 -3.31 0.60 -7.44
C GLN A 39 -4.00 -0.15 -8.57
N ALA A 40 -3.64 -1.40 -8.79
CA ALA A 40 -4.27 -2.25 -9.81
C ALA A 40 -5.75 -2.49 -9.53
N THR A 41 -6.15 -2.50 -8.25
CA THR A 41 -7.55 -2.63 -7.84
C THR A 41 -8.35 -1.36 -8.13
N GLY A 42 -7.68 -0.22 -8.30
CA GLY A 42 -8.32 1.03 -8.63
C GLY A 42 -8.09 2.16 -7.63
N LEU A 43 -7.30 1.93 -6.58
CA LEU A 43 -6.95 3.00 -5.66
C LEU A 43 -5.93 3.95 -6.32
N SER A 44 -6.14 5.25 -6.12
CA SER A 44 -5.18 6.25 -6.55
C SER A 44 -4.00 6.31 -5.58
N LEU A 45 -2.90 6.91 -6.02
CA LEU A 45 -1.75 7.13 -5.14
C LEU A 45 -2.15 7.92 -3.90
N ARG A 46 -3.04 8.90 -4.06
CA ARG A 46 -3.51 9.71 -2.93
C ARG A 46 -4.31 8.89 -1.94
N GLN A 47 -5.16 8.00 -2.42
CA GLN A 47 -5.94 7.13 -1.54
C GLN A 47 -5.04 6.19 -0.75
N ILE A 48 -4.02 5.63 -1.39
CA ILE A 48 -3.06 4.78 -0.71
C ILE A 48 -2.28 5.60 0.33
N ALA A 49 -1.84 6.79 -0.04
CA ALA A 49 -1.09 7.68 0.85
C ALA A 49 -1.91 8.04 2.09
N GLU A 50 -3.20 8.32 1.94
CA GLU A 50 -4.09 8.62 3.06
C GLU A 50 -4.14 7.48 4.06
N GLU A 51 -4.18 6.24 3.58
CA GLU A 51 -4.27 5.07 4.46
C GLU A 51 -3.02 4.85 5.30
N VAL A 52 -1.86 5.24 4.79
CA VAL A 52 -0.59 4.96 5.47
C VAL A 52 0.10 6.21 6.00
N GLY A 53 -0.49 7.39 5.83
CA GLY A 53 0.06 8.62 6.35
C GLY A 53 1.32 9.10 5.62
N LEU A 54 1.44 8.78 4.34
CA LEU A 54 2.56 9.21 3.51
C LEU A 54 2.09 10.21 2.45
N HIS A 55 3.04 10.92 1.84
CA HIS A 55 2.74 11.76 0.70
C HIS A 55 2.59 10.87 -0.55
N HIS A 56 1.71 11.27 -1.48
CA HIS A 56 1.47 10.46 -2.68
C HIS A 56 2.72 10.22 -3.52
N SER A 57 3.64 11.18 -3.57
CA SER A 57 4.88 11.00 -4.30
C SER A 57 5.76 9.93 -3.67
N ARG A 58 5.72 9.79 -2.35
CA ARG A 58 6.44 8.73 -1.65
C ARG A 58 5.85 7.36 -1.97
N VAL A 59 4.52 7.27 -2.06
CA VAL A 59 3.87 6.03 -2.46
C VAL A 59 4.29 5.63 -3.88
N ALA A 60 4.35 6.59 -4.80
CA ALA A 60 4.81 6.34 -6.16
C ALA A 60 6.24 5.82 -6.18
N ASP A 61 7.13 6.42 -5.38
CA ASP A 61 8.52 5.98 -5.29
C ASP A 61 8.60 4.53 -4.78
N ILE A 62 7.81 4.19 -3.78
CA ILE A 62 7.79 2.84 -3.23
C ILE A 62 7.35 1.83 -4.29
N ILE A 63 6.29 2.13 -5.02
CA ILE A 63 5.80 1.24 -6.08
C ILE A 63 6.85 1.05 -7.17
N ASN A 64 7.58 2.11 -7.49
CA ASN A 64 8.61 2.07 -8.54
C ASN A 64 9.95 1.51 -8.05
N GLY A 65 10.06 1.16 -6.79
CA GLY A 65 11.27 0.55 -6.25
C GLY A 65 12.37 1.54 -5.88
N ALA A 66 12.00 2.78 -5.70
CA ALA A 66 12.97 3.82 -5.33
C ALA A 66 13.19 3.91 -3.83
#